data_6bb9e6de182be0a3e82b4cfda282104b
#
_entry.id   6bb9e6de182be0a3e82b4cfda282104b
#
_cell.length_a   1.000
_cell.length_b   1.000
_cell.length_c   1.000
_cell.angle_alpha   90.00
_cell.angle_beta   90.00
_cell.angle_gamma   90.00
#
_symmetry.space_group_name_H-M   'P 1'
#
loop_
_entity.id
_entity.type
_entity.pdbx_description
1 polymer ?
#
loop_
_entity_poly.entity_id
_entity_poly.type
_entity_poly.pdbx_seq_one_letter_code
_entity_poly.pdbx_strand_id
1 'polypeptide(L)'
;DFHGGWCHCPACSAMTVSDQNLASVNAMAKALREADPQAELAYLAYLNHYEMPEKVEPAEGVFLEFAPITRCPRHAINDPDCAVNRVYWNSLKRHLNLFAPEKTHILEYWLDVSFYSHYKKPAVKPVLFRDVLRRDIEAYMSLGISRFTTFAVYMDGEYFRSCGDEELRIYADVLNEFDS
;
A
#
# COMPACT_ATOMS: atom_id res chain seq x y z
N ASP A 1 -5.16 13.28 0.26
CA ASP A 1 -4.70 12.66 1.53
C ASP A 1 -5.53 13.06 2.76
N PHE A 2 -6.65 13.74 2.60
CA PHE A 2 -7.47 14.15 3.73
C PHE A 2 -8.83 13.44 3.69
N HIS A 3 -9.40 13.19 4.87
CA HIS A 3 -10.68 12.51 5.07
C HIS A 3 -11.91 13.29 4.53
N GLY A 4 -11.70 14.27 3.68
CA GLY A 4 -12.74 15.08 3.06
C GLY A 4 -12.37 15.49 1.64
N GLY A 5 -13.32 16.02 0.89
CA GLY A 5 -13.09 16.52 -0.47
C GLY A 5 -13.66 15.66 -1.58
N TRP A 6 -14.32 14.56 -1.23
CA TRP A 6 -15.08 13.77 -2.20
C TRP A 6 -16.36 14.51 -2.63
N CYS A 7 -16.78 14.26 -3.86
CA CYS A 7 -17.95 14.93 -4.41
C CYS A 7 -19.26 14.42 -3.78
N HIS A 8 -20.13 15.34 -3.38
CA HIS A 8 -21.45 15.04 -2.80
C HIS A 8 -22.61 15.42 -3.72
N CYS A 9 -22.38 15.63 -5.01
CA CYS A 9 -23.49 15.84 -5.95
C CYS A 9 -24.37 14.55 -6.07
N PRO A 10 -25.61 14.64 -6.56
CA PRO A 10 -26.50 13.48 -6.62
C PRO A 10 -25.91 12.26 -7.33
N ALA A 11 -25.12 12.45 -8.38
CA ALA A 11 -24.47 11.35 -9.10
C ALA A 11 -23.35 10.70 -8.27
N CYS A 12 -22.47 11.50 -7.64
CA CYS A 12 -21.35 10.98 -6.85
C CYS A 12 -21.80 10.39 -5.50
N SER A 13 -22.88 10.93 -4.90
CA SER A 13 -23.44 10.40 -3.65
C SER A 13 -24.01 8.97 -3.78
N ALA A 14 -24.22 8.50 -5.00
CA ALA A 14 -24.60 7.12 -5.28
C ALA A 14 -23.41 6.16 -5.35
N MET A 15 -22.18 6.66 -5.27
CA MET A 15 -20.91 5.91 -5.36
C MET A 15 -20.20 5.87 -4.00
N THR A 16 -19.45 4.82 -3.74
CA THR A 16 -18.50 4.80 -2.61
C THR A 16 -17.34 5.77 -2.86
N VAL A 17 -16.60 6.09 -1.82
CA VAL A 17 -15.36 6.89 -1.94
C VAL A 17 -14.36 6.20 -2.87
N SER A 18 -14.25 4.88 -2.76
CA SER A 18 -13.41 4.06 -3.61
C SER A 18 -13.82 4.08 -5.09
N ASP A 19 -15.14 4.07 -5.36
CA ASP A 19 -15.66 4.24 -6.73
C ASP A 19 -15.32 5.61 -7.31
N GLN A 20 -15.48 6.69 -6.52
CA GLN A 20 -15.13 8.05 -6.98
C GLN A 20 -13.63 8.17 -7.27
N ASN A 21 -12.79 7.57 -6.42
CA ASN A 21 -11.35 7.53 -6.64
C ASN A 21 -11.02 6.79 -7.93
N LEU A 22 -11.52 5.56 -8.10
CA LEU A 22 -11.24 4.74 -9.28
C LEU A 22 -11.78 5.40 -10.57
N ALA A 23 -12.95 6.03 -10.54
CA ALA A 23 -13.48 6.77 -11.69
C ALA A 23 -12.54 7.92 -12.12
N SER A 24 -11.95 8.63 -11.14
CA SER A 24 -10.98 9.69 -11.41
C SER A 24 -9.68 9.14 -11.98
N VAL A 25 -9.16 8.04 -11.42
CA VAL A 25 -7.96 7.35 -11.92
C VAL A 25 -8.18 6.83 -13.34
N ASN A 26 -9.34 6.22 -13.63
CA ASN A 26 -9.69 5.75 -14.97
C ASN A 26 -9.68 6.87 -16.00
N ALA A 27 -10.22 8.04 -15.65
CA ALA A 27 -10.22 9.20 -16.56
C ALA A 27 -8.79 9.69 -16.84
N MET A 28 -7.94 9.75 -15.81
CA MET A 28 -6.53 10.12 -15.97
C MET A 28 -5.75 9.07 -16.77
N ALA A 29 -5.95 7.78 -16.50
CA ALA A 29 -5.30 6.69 -17.21
C ALA A 29 -5.65 6.72 -18.70
N LYS A 30 -6.93 6.93 -19.03
CA LYS A 30 -7.38 7.07 -20.41
C LYS A 30 -6.65 8.21 -21.13
N ALA A 31 -6.60 9.41 -20.54
CA ALA A 31 -5.92 10.55 -21.12
C ALA A 31 -4.40 10.31 -21.28
N LEU A 32 -3.77 9.67 -20.30
CA LEU A 32 -2.35 9.33 -20.34
C LEU A 32 -2.05 8.36 -21.50
N ARG A 33 -2.90 7.36 -21.69
CA ARG A 33 -2.74 6.33 -22.74
C ARG A 33 -3.04 6.83 -24.16
N GLU A 34 -3.70 7.98 -24.31
CA GLU A 34 -3.78 8.68 -25.60
C GLU A 34 -2.39 9.18 -26.07
N ALA A 35 -1.51 9.55 -25.12
CA ALA A 35 -0.14 9.99 -25.41
C ALA A 35 0.86 8.82 -25.44
N ASP A 36 0.71 7.84 -24.52
CA ASP A 36 1.53 6.63 -24.45
C ASP A 36 0.63 5.41 -24.19
N PRO A 37 0.37 4.58 -25.21
CA PRO A 37 -0.49 3.40 -25.08
C PRO A 37 0.01 2.36 -24.06
N GLN A 38 1.29 2.40 -23.65
CA GLN A 38 1.86 1.50 -22.65
C GLN A 38 1.84 2.08 -21.23
N ALA A 39 1.38 3.34 -21.07
CA ALA A 39 1.34 3.97 -19.75
C ALA A 39 0.41 3.23 -18.79
N GLU A 40 0.87 3.11 -17.55
CA GLU A 40 0.10 2.55 -16.43
C GLU A 40 -0.07 3.60 -15.33
N LEU A 41 -1.18 3.53 -14.61
CA LEU A 41 -1.50 4.44 -13.51
C LEU A 41 -2.01 3.67 -12.31
N ALA A 42 -1.48 3.98 -11.12
CA ALA A 42 -1.89 3.35 -9.88
C ALA A 42 -3.29 3.82 -9.43
N TYR A 43 -4.15 2.88 -9.12
CA TYR A 43 -5.28 3.09 -8.22
C TYR A 43 -4.81 2.81 -6.80
N LEU A 44 -4.66 3.85 -5.98
CA LEU A 44 -4.19 3.74 -4.61
C LEU A 44 -5.37 3.41 -3.69
N ALA A 45 -5.36 2.21 -3.09
CA ALA A 45 -6.28 1.83 -2.01
C ALA A 45 -5.67 2.22 -0.65
N TYR A 46 -6.16 3.31 -0.06
CA TYR A 46 -5.49 3.99 1.05
C TYR A 46 -6.49 4.75 1.95
N LEU A 47 -6.22 4.87 3.23
CA LEU A 47 -7.02 5.62 4.21
C LEU A 47 -8.53 5.32 4.11
N ASN A 48 -9.36 6.33 3.81
CA ASN A 48 -10.81 6.18 3.72
C ASN A 48 -11.34 5.53 2.43
N HIS A 49 -10.44 5.23 1.48
CA HIS A 49 -10.76 4.49 0.25
C HIS A 49 -9.92 3.20 0.13
N TYR A 50 -9.60 2.57 1.27
CA TYR A 50 -8.92 1.28 1.30
C TYR A 50 -9.87 0.10 0.98
N GLU A 51 -11.17 0.32 0.97
CA GLU A 51 -12.15 -0.69 0.60
C GLU A 51 -12.26 -0.85 -0.92
N MET A 52 -12.60 -2.05 -1.37
CA MET A 52 -12.77 -2.33 -2.80
C MET A 52 -13.89 -1.47 -3.39
N PRO A 53 -13.72 -0.88 -4.60
CA PRO A 53 -14.80 -0.26 -5.35
C PRO A 53 -15.96 -1.24 -5.59
N GLU A 54 -17.19 -0.73 -5.57
CA GLU A 54 -18.40 -1.56 -5.70
C GLU A 54 -19.03 -1.51 -7.09
N LYS A 55 -18.86 -0.38 -7.80
CA LYS A 55 -19.59 -0.06 -9.04
C LYS A 55 -18.67 0.27 -10.22
N VAL A 56 -17.45 0.66 -9.94
CA VAL A 56 -16.50 1.09 -10.96
C VAL A 56 -15.44 0.02 -11.12
N GLU A 57 -15.23 -0.43 -12.35
CA GLU A 57 -14.16 -1.37 -12.70
C GLU A 57 -12.92 -0.62 -13.19
N PRO A 58 -11.70 -1.17 -13.01
CA PRO A 58 -10.47 -0.55 -13.48
C PRO A 58 -10.43 -0.52 -15.01
N ALA A 59 -10.05 0.64 -15.56
CA ALA A 59 -9.78 0.78 -16.98
C ALA A 59 -8.44 0.12 -17.38
N GLU A 60 -8.24 -0.07 -18.67
CA GLU A 60 -6.96 -0.54 -19.21
C GLU A 60 -5.81 0.38 -18.76
N GLY A 61 -4.71 -0.24 -18.30
CA GLY A 61 -3.54 0.48 -17.79
C GLY A 61 -3.67 0.90 -16.33
N VAL A 62 -4.78 0.61 -15.64
CA VAL A 62 -4.90 0.84 -14.20
C VAL A 62 -4.48 -0.41 -13.43
N PHE A 63 -3.58 -0.24 -12.46
CA PHE A 63 -3.16 -1.29 -11.54
C PHE A 63 -3.46 -0.91 -10.10
N LEU A 64 -3.59 -1.90 -9.22
CA LEU A 64 -3.80 -1.67 -7.78
C LEU A 64 -2.47 -1.33 -7.09
N GLU A 65 -2.46 -0.26 -6.30
CA GLU A 65 -1.46 -0.03 -5.27
C GLU A 65 -2.14 -0.05 -3.90
N PHE A 66 -1.93 -1.12 -3.15
CA PHE A 66 -2.57 -1.33 -1.86
C PHE A 66 -1.66 -0.87 -0.72
N ALA A 67 -2.11 0.12 0.07
CA ALA A 67 -1.31 0.81 1.08
C ALA A 67 -1.94 0.74 2.48
N PRO A 68 -1.64 -0.28 3.31
CA PRO A 68 -2.24 -0.49 4.63
C PRO A 68 -1.58 0.35 5.73
N ILE A 69 -1.56 1.69 5.61
CA ILE A 69 -0.79 2.61 6.47
C ILE A 69 -1.00 2.42 7.98
N THR A 70 -2.22 2.10 8.43
CA THR A 70 -2.50 1.97 9.87
C THR A 70 -2.56 0.52 10.34
N ARG A 71 -1.96 -0.40 9.58
CA ARG A 71 -1.84 -1.80 10.00
C ARG A 71 -1.00 -1.94 11.28
N CYS A 72 -1.21 -3.01 12.02
CA CYS A 72 -0.38 -3.34 13.18
C CYS A 72 0.99 -3.87 12.71
N PRO A 73 2.12 -3.21 13.05
CA PRO A 73 3.45 -3.65 12.60
C PRO A 73 4.01 -4.82 13.42
N ARG A 74 3.33 -5.24 14.50
CA ARG A 74 3.78 -6.32 15.40
C ARG A 74 3.27 -7.70 14.99
N HIS A 75 2.30 -7.76 14.10
CA HIS A 75 1.67 -8.99 13.61
C HIS A 75 1.76 -9.05 12.09
N ALA A 76 1.85 -10.25 11.54
CA ALA A 76 1.79 -10.42 10.10
C ALA A 76 0.46 -9.91 9.54
N ILE A 77 0.47 -9.46 8.28
CA ILE A 77 -0.72 -8.90 7.64
C ILE A 77 -1.90 -9.88 7.60
N ASN A 78 -1.62 -11.18 7.51
CA ASN A 78 -2.59 -12.25 7.45
C ASN A 78 -2.87 -12.92 8.82
N ASP A 79 -2.35 -12.35 9.93
CA ASP A 79 -2.56 -12.90 11.27
C ASP A 79 -4.06 -12.89 11.62
N PRO A 80 -4.70 -14.06 11.84
CA PRO A 80 -6.14 -14.14 12.10
C PRO A 80 -6.53 -13.54 13.46
N ASP A 81 -5.59 -13.48 14.42
CA ASP A 81 -5.82 -12.97 15.76
C ASP A 81 -5.61 -11.45 15.86
N CYS A 82 -5.01 -10.83 14.84
CA CYS A 82 -4.86 -9.38 14.75
C CYS A 82 -6.08 -8.74 14.10
N ALA A 83 -6.98 -8.16 14.90
CA ALA A 83 -8.20 -7.52 14.40
C ALA A 83 -7.92 -6.39 13.41
N VAL A 84 -6.84 -5.62 13.61
CA VAL A 84 -6.44 -4.52 12.72
C VAL A 84 -6.00 -5.06 11.36
N ASN A 85 -5.06 -6.01 11.34
CA ASN A 85 -4.51 -6.54 10.08
C ASN A 85 -5.55 -7.35 9.31
N ARG A 86 -6.46 -8.05 10.01
CA ARG A 86 -7.54 -8.79 9.39
C ARG A 86 -8.44 -7.91 8.50
N VAL A 87 -8.67 -6.65 8.87
CA VAL A 87 -9.43 -5.70 8.06
C VAL A 87 -8.74 -5.46 6.72
N TYR A 88 -7.44 -5.12 6.76
CA TYR A 88 -6.64 -4.89 5.54
C TYR A 88 -6.50 -6.15 4.70
N TRP A 89 -6.19 -7.28 5.33
CA TRP A 89 -6.06 -8.56 4.63
C TRP A 89 -7.33 -8.98 3.89
N ASN A 90 -8.48 -8.79 4.52
CA ASN A 90 -9.77 -9.08 3.88
C ASN A 90 -10.09 -8.08 2.75
N SER A 91 -9.75 -6.81 2.92
CA SER A 91 -9.91 -5.82 1.87
C SER A 91 -9.02 -6.12 0.66
N LEU A 92 -7.73 -6.44 0.87
CA LEU A 92 -6.82 -6.85 -0.21
C LEU A 92 -7.38 -8.04 -1.00
N LYS A 93 -7.83 -9.10 -0.31
CA LYS A 93 -8.43 -10.27 -0.98
C LYS A 93 -9.67 -9.92 -1.81
N ARG A 94 -10.47 -8.94 -1.39
CA ARG A 94 -11.60 -8.45 -2.18
C ARG A 94 -11.14 -7.69 -3.43
N HIS A 95 -10.11 -6.86 -3.32
CA HIS A 95 -9.54 -6.15 -4.46
C HIS A 95 -9.04 -7.11 -5.56
N LEU A 96 -8.55 -8.29 -5.20
CA LEU A 96 -8.12 -9.30 -6.17
C LEU A 96 -9.27 -9.91 -7.00
N ASN A 97 -10.53 -9.57 -6.72
CA ASN A 97 -11.65 -9.85 -7.63
C ASN A 97 -11.74 -8.86 -8.79
N LEU A 98 -11.12 -7.66 -8.65
CA LEU A 98 -11.09 -6.62 -9.68
C LEU A 98 -9.72 -6.48 -10.34
N PHE A 99 -8.64 -6.73 -9.60
CA PHE A 99 -7.26 -6.58 -10.05
C PHE A 99 -6.56 -7.93 -10.00
N ALA A 100 -5.97 -8.34 -11.09
CA ALA A 100 -5.16 -9.55 -11.10
C ALA A 100 -3.91 -9.38 -10.19
N PRO A 101 -3.42 -10.44 -9.54
CA PRO A 101 -2.27 -10.36 -8.64
C PRO A 101 -1.03 -9.73 -9.28
N GLU A 102 -0.76 -10.02 -10.56
CA GLU A 102 0.35 -9.44 -11.33
C GLU A 102 0.17 -7.95 -11.65
N LYS A 103 -1.04 -7.41 -11.48
CA LYS A 103 -1.41 -6.00 -11.56
C LYS A 103 -1.67 -5.40 -10.18
N THR A 104 -1.11 -6.00 -9.14
CA THR A 104 -1.23 -5.55 -7.76
C THR A 104 0.15 -5.29 -7.19
N HIS A 105 0.35 -4.09 -6.67
CA HIS A 105 1.53 -3.68 -5.93
C HIS A 105 1.14 -3.44 -4.47
N ILE A 106 2.03 -3.79 -3.56
CA ILE A 106 1.89 -3.48 -2.14
C ILE A 106 2.82 -2.33 -1.80
N LEU A 107 2.28 -1.26 -1.24
CA LEU A 107 3.02 -0.12 -0.71
C LEU A 107 2.96 -0.19 0.82
N GLU A 108 3.98 -0.76 1.42
CA GLU A 108 4.07 -0.96 2.87
C GLU A 108 4.76 0.20 3.59
N TYR A 109 4.74 0.16 4.90
CA TYR A 109 5.29 1.17 5.81
C TYR A 109 6.33 0.58 6.75
N TRP A 110 6.98 -0.51 6.37
CA TRP A 110 7.95 -1.23 7.20
C TRP A 110 9.12 -0.37 7.66
N LEU A 111 9.55 0.56 6.81
CA LEU A 111 10.67 1.48 7.06
C LEU A 111 10.23 2.94 7.24
N ASP A 112 8.95 3.22 7.44
CA ASP A 112 8.47 4.59 7.64
C ASP A 112 8.79 5.10 9.04
N VAL A 113 9.96 5.69 9.17
CA VAL A 113 10.46 6.27 10.41
C VAL A 113 9.64 7.48 10.85
N SER A 114 9.02 8.21 9.91
CA SER A 114 8.19 9.36 10.24
C SER A 114 6.98 8.98 11.09
N PHE A 115 6.38 7.82 10.80
CA PHE A 115 5.26 7.28 11.56
C PHE A 115 5.67 6.93 13.01
N TYR A 116 6.80 6.23 13.17
CA TYR A 116 7.36 5.90 14.50
C TYR A 116 7.78 7.14 15.28
N SER A 117 8.18 8.21 14.60
CA SER A 117 8.58 9.49 15.20
C SER A 117 7.41 10.45 15.43
N HIS A 118 6.16 10.00 15.24
CA HIS A 118 4.96 10.85 15.33
C HIS A 118 5.07 12.13 14.48
N TYR A 119 5.67 11.99 13.27
CA TYR A 119 5.92 13.06 12.30
C TYR A 119 6.78 14.22 12.84
N LYS A 120 7.66 13.93 13.81
CA LYS A 120 8.59 14.90 14.41
C LYS A 120 10.04 14.46 14.21
N LYS A 121 10.93 15.45 14.08
CA LYS A 121 12.37 15.24 14.12
C LYS A 121 12.94 15.67 15.48
N PRO A 122 14.07 15.08 15.94
CA PRO A 122 14.86 14.03 15.29
C PRO A 122 14.09 12.71 15.15
N ALA A 123 14.42 11.95 14.11
CA ALA A 123 13.80 10.67 13.84
C ALA A 123 14.15 9.63 14.91
N VAL A 124 13.17 8.81 15.30
CA VAL A 124 13.34 7.73 16.28
C VAL A 124 13.56 6.42 15.53
N LYS A 125 14.54 5.62 15.98
CA LYS A 125 14.83 4.31 15.40
C LYS A 125 13.57 3.42 15.49
N PRO A 126 13.05 2.88 14.37
CA PRO A 126 11.89 1.99 14.39
C PRO A 126 12.29 0.62 14.94
N VAL A 127 11.31 -0.19 15.29
CA VAL A 127 11.52 -1.61 15.55
C VAL A 127 11.00 -2.39 14.36
N LEU A 128 11.91 -2.87 13.50
CA LEU A 128 11.58 -3.76 12.42
C LEU A 128 11.62 -5.22 12.89
N PHE A 129 10.49 -5.88 12.87
CA PHE A 129 10.37 -7.29 13.25
C PHE A 129 10.65 -8.17 12.02
N ARG A 130 11.87 -8.73 11.93
CA ARG A 130 12.30 -9.59 10.80
C ARG A 130 11.29 -10.70 10.47
N ASP A 131 10.80 -11.42 11.49
CA ASP A 131 9.86 -12.52 11.29
C ASP A 131 8.49 -12.06 10.80
N VAL A 132 8.06 -10.84 11.20
CA VAL A 132 6.81 -10.26 10.71
C VAL A 132 6.97 -9.85 9.25
N LEU A 133 8.06 -9.16 8.91
CA LEU A 133 8.37 -8.77 7.54
C LEU A 133 8.39 -10.00 6.60
N ARG A 134 9.08 -11.07 7.00
CA ARG A 134 9.11 -12.32 6.23
C ARG A 134 7.70 -12.88 6.00
N ARG A 135 6.92 -13.02 7.07
CA ARG A 135 5.55 -13.55 6.98
C ARG A 135 4.61 -12.66 6.18
N ASP A 136 4.82 -11.34 6.19
CA ASP A 136 4.07 -10.41 5.34
C ASP A 136 4.33 -10.71 3.86
N ILE A 137 5.61 -10.83 3.47
CA ILE A 137 6.00 -11.14 2.09
C ILE A 137 5.46 -12.51 1.67
N GLU A 138 5.63 -13.55 2.50
CA GLU A 138 5.06 -14.88 2.26
C GLU A 138 3.53 -14.82 2.07
N ALA A 139 2.84 -14.03 2.90
CA ALA A 139 1.39 -13.87 2.80
C ALA A 139 0.98 -13.22 1.47
N TYR A 140 1.64 -12.13 1.07
CA TYR A 140 1.36 -11.47 -0.20
C TYR A 140 1.69 -12.38 -1.39
N MET A 141 2.83 -13.07 -1.37
CA MET A 141 3.22 -14.02 -2.41
C MET A 141 2.24 -15.20 -2.50
N SER A 142 1.65 -15.64 -1.40
CA SER A 142 0.61 -16.68 -1.40
C SER A 142 -0.65 -16.28 -2.16
N LEU A 143 -0.87 -14.98 -2.36
CA LEU A 143 -1.92 -14.43 -3.20
C LEU A 143 -1.48 -14.19 -4.66
N GLY A 144 -0.22 -14.52 -5.02
CA GLY A 144 0.36 -14.28 -6.33
C GLY A 144 0.91 -12.87 -6.55
N ILE A 145 1.04 -12.07 -5.49
CA ILE A 145 1.58 -10.71 -5.54
C ILE A 145 3.09 -10.78 -5.34
N SER A 146 3.86 -10.18 -6.25
CA SER A 146 5.33 -10.19 -6.23
C SER A 146 5.97 -8.79 -6.26
N ARG A 147 5.16 -7.74 -6.21
CA ARG A 147 5.66 -6.35 -6.27
C ARG A 147 5.42 -5.65 -4.95
N PHE A 148 6.53 -5.32 -4.27
CA PHE A 148 6.51 -4.69 -2.96
C PHE A 148 7.36 -3.43 -2.98
N THR A 149 6.85 -2.37 -2.35
CA THR A 149 7.59 -1.17 -2.03
C THR A 149 7.34 -0.81 -0.56
N THR A 150 8.19 0.00 0.03
CA THR A 150 7.98 0.54 1.37
C THR A 150 8.38 1.99 1.45
N PHE A 151 7.64 2.78 2.21
CA PHE A 151 8.12 4.08 2.60
C PHE A 151 9.34 3.95 3.52
N ALA A 152 10.29 4.89 3.35
CA ALA A 152 11.46 5.08 4.19
C ALA A 152 11.59 6.57 4.57
N VAL A 153 10.46 7.21 4.87
CA VAL A 153 10.39 8.63 5.22
C VAL A 153 11.18 8.90 6.49
N TYR A 154 12.01 9.94 6.50
CA TYR A 154 12.98 10.30 7.54
C TYR A 154 14.23 9.40 7.64
N MET A 155 14.37 8.36 6.83
CA MET A 155 15.64 7.63 6.70
C MET A 155 16.63 8.44 5.83
N ASP A 156 17.04 9.59 6.33
CA ASP A 156 17.96 10.52 5.66
C ASP A 156 19.36 10.46 6.30
N GLY A 157 20.26 11.33 5.83
CA GLY A 157 21.64 11.38 6.34
C GLY A 157 21.75 11.66 7.84
N GLU A 158 20.79 12.37 8.45
CA GLU A 158 20.73 12.59 9.90
C GLU A 158 20.37 11.29 10.63
N TYR A 159 19.37 10.59 10.12
CA TYR A 159 18.95 9.29 10.65
C TYR A 159 20.10 8.29 10.64
N PHE A 160 20.77 8.11 9.49
CA PHE A 160 21.86 7.12 9.37
C PHE A 160 23.08 7.44 10.25
N ARG A 161 23.37 8.72 10.50
CA ARG A 161 24.44 9.10 11.44
C ARG A 161 24.13 8.76 12.89
N SER A 162 22.86 8.80 13.30
CA SER A 162 22.44 8.61 14.70
C SER A 162 21.94 7.20 15.00
N CYS A 163 21.30 6.56 14.04
CA CYS A 163 20.62 5.26 14.21
C CYS A 163 21.30 4.10 13.48
N GLY A 164 22.20 4.40 12.51
CA GLY A 164 22.80 3.38 11.65
C GLY A 164 21.85 2.90 10.55
N ASP A 165 22.18 1.79 9.89
CA ASP A 165 21.49 1.25 8.72
C ASP A 165 20.94 -0.18 8.94
N GLU A 166 20.88 -0.62 10.18
CA GLU A 166 20.50 -1.99 10.56
C GLU A 166 19.13 -2.42 10.01
N GLU A 167 18.13 -1.55 10.14
CA GLU A 167 16.77 -1.85 9.66
C GLU A 167 16.72 -1.99 8.14
N LEU A 168 17.48 -1.15 7.43
CA LEU A 168 17.58 -1.24 5.97
C LEU A 168 18.27 -2.53 5.54
N ARG A 169 19.29 -2.98 6.28
CA ARG A 169 19.94 -4.28 6.03
C ARG A 169 19.01 -5.44 6.31
N ILE A 170 18.29 -5.44 7.43
CA ILE A 170 17.29 -6.48 7.75
C ILE A 170 16.25 -6.56 6.62
N TYR A 171 15.77 -5.41 6.15
CA TYR A 171 14.81 -5.35 5.04
C TYR A 171 15.39 -5.96 3.76
N ALA A 172 16.60 -5.57 3.37
CA ALA A 172 17.27 -6.08 2.19
C ALA A 172 17.56 -7.60 2.30
N ASP A 173 18.03 -8.06 3.45
CA ASP A 173 18.32 -9.47 3.69
C ASP A 173 17.08 -10.35 3.57
N VAL A 174 15.94 -9.88 4.11
CA VAL A 174 14.68 -10.63 4.00
C VAL A 174 14.18 -10.67 2.56
N LEU A 175 14.25 -9.56 1.82
CA LEU A 175 13.85 -9.55 0.40
C LEU A 175 14.69 -10.53 -0.43
N ASN A 176 16.01 -10.56 -0.22
CA ASN A 176 16.93 -11.45 -0.93
C ASN A 176 16.62 -12.95 -0.68
N GLU A 177 15.91 -13.31 0.39
CA GLU A 177 15.46 -14.68 0.64
C GLU A 177 14.41 -15.16 -0.39
N PHE A 178 13.75 -14.23 -1.07
CA PHE A 178 12.68 -14.50 -2.04
C PHE A 178 13.08 -14.26 -3.51
N ASP A 179 14.29 -13.77 -3.77
CA ASP A 179 14.81 -13.46 -5.12
C ASP A 179 15.40 -14.69 -5.86
N SER A 180 15.08 -15.92 -5.44
CA SER A 180 15.64 -17.17 -5.99
C SER A 180 14.67 -17.93 -6.92
#